data_dd010138aa5542e3e9e7cdca44f0c956
#
_entry.id   dd010138aa5542e3e9e7cdca44f0c956
#
_cell.length_a   1.000
_cell.length_b   1.000
_cell.length_c   1.000
_cell.angle_alpha   90.00
_cell.angle_beta   90.00
_cell.angle_gamma   90.00
#
_symmetry.space_group_name_H-M   'P 1'
#
loop_
_entity.id
_entity.type
_entity.pdbx_description
1 polymer ?
#
loop_
_entity_poly.entity_id
_entity_poly.type
_entity_poly.pdbx_seq_one_letter_code
_entity_poly.pdbx_strand_id
1 'polypeptide(L)'
;MNKIATTLLLASLVFIGCKSNEKPETFTEKTEKAHQKEIFSIKQAIQFDLKLDFGGQERMDAKFTILTNSTEGVIEFKNGSKIVYNNDKVYYSPTIPNEEAVRFDAFTWGYFFLFPYKLTDPGTIWNPYTNNEKDKDNFNSEKLTFKSGTGDAPDDWYVVYTDIKTNLLAKAAYIVTIGGNKEEAEKNPHAIQYLDYKEIDGVQVATKWVFWGWKEGTGLTDEIGHAALTNIKFVTVDESTFKTDANFKTK
;
A
#
# COMPACT_ATOMS: atom_id res chain seq x y z
N MET A 1 -15.22 13.06 84.64
CA MET A 1 -14.68 12.01 83.73
C MET A 1 -15.42 12.11 82.42
N ASN A 2 -14.90 12.88 81.47
CA ASN A 2 -15.53 13.11 80.15
C ASN A 2 -14.94 12.15 79.15
N LYS A 3 -15.78 11.27 78.55
CA LYS A 3 -15.39 10.40 77.46
C LYS A 3 -15.67 11.16 76.13
N ILE A 4 -14.61 11.50 75.42
CA ILE A 4 -14.67 12.05 74.08
C ILE A 4 -14.77 10.85 73.11
N ALA A 5 -15.91 10.76 72.40
CA ALA A 5 -16.08 9.76 71.34
C ALA A 5 -15.59 10.39 70.01
N THR A 6 -14.52 9.82 69.44
CA THR A 6 -13.96 10.23 68.15
C THR A 6 -14.68 9.46 67.06
N THR A 7 -15.52 10.11 66.26
CA THR A 7 -16.20 9.53 65.11
C THR A 7 -15.27 9.61 63.89
N LEU A 8 -14.83 8.47 63.41
CA LEU A 8 -14.02 8.35 62.18
C LEU A 8 -14.96 8.37 60.98
N LEU A 9 -14.89 9.45 60.20
CA LEU A 9 -15.65 9.58 58.94
C LEU A 9 -14.86 8.93 57.79
N LEU A 10 -15.29 7.77 57.32
CA LEU A 10 -14.70 7.05 56.21
C LEU A 10 -15.23 7.68 54.89
N ALA A 11 -14.43 8.48 54.22
CA ALA A 11 -14.72 9.01 52.91
C ALA A 11 -14.47 7.96 51.82
N SER A 12 -15.53 7.38 51.30
CA SER A 12 -15.49 6.46 50.14
C SER A 12 -15.28 7.26 48.86
N LEU A 13 -14.06 7.24 48.32
CA LEU A 13 -13.76 7.74 46.98
C LEU A 13 -14.36 6.78 45.93
N VAL A 14 -15.48 7.15 45.36
CA VAL A 14 -16.08 6.50 44.18
C VAL A 14 -15.29 6.96 42.94
N PHE A 15 -14.41 6.12 42.43
CA PHE A 15 -13.81 6.32 41.10
C PHE A 15 -14.89 6.06 40.06
N ILE A 16 -15.49 7.12 39.54
CA ILE A 16 -16.29 7.07 38.32
C ILE A 16 -15.31 6.94 37.14
N GLY A 17 -15.03 5.70 36.76
CA GLY A 17 -14.31 5.41 35.53
C GLY A 17 -15.17 5.85 34.35
N CYS A 18 -14.85 6.99 33.72
CA CYS A 18 -15.37 7.30 32.40
C CYS A 18 -14.94 6.20 31.44
N LYS A 19 -15.85 5.28 31.09
CA LYS A 19 -15.68 4.47 29.88
C LYS A 19 -15.79 5.45 28.72
N SER A 20 -14.65 5.76 28.08
CA SER A 20 -14.64 6.42 26.78
C SER A 20 -15.39 5.48 25.82
N ASN A 21 -16.51 5.94 25.27
CA ASN A 21 -17.20 5.28 24.17
C ASN A 21 -16.41 5.52 22.87
N GLU A 22 -15.15 5.08 22.84
CA GLU A 22 -14.37 5.13 21.61
C GLU A 22 -14.97 4.08 20.65
N LYS A 23 -15.31 4.55 19.46
CA LYS A 23 -15.75 3.67 18.38
C LYS A 23 -14.61 2.70 18.06
N PRO A 24 -14.90 1.41 17.93
CA PRO A 24 -13.85 0.45 17.54
C PRO A 24 -13.17 0.88 16.24
N GLU A 25 -11.83 0.82 16.22
CA GLU A 25 -11.05 1.07 15.02
C GLU A 25 -11.49 0.14 13.88
N THR A 26 -11.68 0.70 12.69
CA THR A 26 -11.98 -0.05 11.46
C THR A 26 -10.77 -0.88 11.01
N PHE A 27 -10.98 -1.77 10.05
CA PHE A 27 -9.92 -2.53 9.38
C PHE A 27 -8.82 -1.62 8.82
N THR A 28 -9.23 -0.58 8.10
CA THR A 28 -8.30 0.38 7.48
C THR A 28 -7.51 1.19 8.51
N GLU A 29 -8.18 1.70 9.55
CA GLU A 29 -7.53 2.46 10.62
C GLU A 29 -6.47 1.62 11.36
N LYS A 30 -6.77 0.35 11.68
CA LYS A 30 -5.80 -0.57 12.29
C LYS A 30 -4.58 -0.80 11.40
N THR A 31 -4.82 -1.01 10.09
CA THR A 31 -3.77 -1.27 9.12
C THR A 31 -2.88 -0.05 8.91
N GLU A 32 -3.46 1.12 8.67
CA GLU A 32 -2.73 2.38 8.49
C GLU A 32 -1.91 2.74 9.74
N LYS A 33 -2.46 2.50 10.93
CA LYS A 33 -1.76 2.69 12.20
C LYS A 33 -0.59 1.71 12.36
N ALA A 34 -0.76 0.44 12.02
CA ALA A 34 0.30 -0.57 12.07
C ALA A 34 1.46 -0.20 11.12
N HIS A 35 1.15 0.40 9.98
CA HIS A 35 2.13 0.90 9.01
C HIS A 35 2.68 2.30 9.34
N GLN A 36 2.23 2.95 10.43
CA GLN A 36 2.66 4.29 10.83
C GLN A 36 2.38 5.34 9.74
N LYS A 37 1.17 5.31 9.14
CA LYS A 37 0.75 6.24 8.09
C LYS A 37 0.96 7.71 8.47
N GLU A 38 0.73 8.08 9.72
CA GLU A 38 0.93 9.46 10.19
C GLU A 38 2.39 9.90 10.03
N ILE A 39 3.35 9.02 10.42
CA ILE A 39 4.79 9.27 10.24
C ILE A 39 5.15 9.29 8.77
N PHE A 40 4.60 8.37 7.97
CA PHE A 40 4.81 8.34 6.52
C PHE A 40 4.34 9.65 5.86
N SER A 41 3.15 10.11 6.20
CA SER A 41 2.50 11.26 5.54
C SER A 41 3.17 12.61 5.79
N ILE A 42 3.93 12.76 6.88
CA ILE A 42 4.68 13.99 7.17
C ILE A 42 6.05 14.04 6.47
N LYS A 43 6.49 12.94 5.87
CA LYS A 43 7.71 12.91 5.04
C LYS A 43 7.39 13.48 3.65
N GLN A 44 8.40 14.04 2.98
CA GLN A 44 8.19 14.63 1.65
C GLN A 44 8.15 13.57 0.54
N ALA A 45 9.17 12.72 0.48
CA ALA A 45 9.29 11.69 -0.55
C ALA A 45 9.94 10.42 -0.01
N ILE A 46 9.62 9.30 -0.65
CA ILE A 46 10.26 8.01 -0.44
C ILE A 46 11.09 7.64 -1.68
N GLN A 47 12.28 7.10 -1.45
CA GLN A 47 13.14 6.57 -2.50
C GLN A 47 13.49 5.12 -2.20
N PHE A 48 13.47 4.26 -3.22
CA PHE A 48 13.88 2.87 -3.14
C PHE A 48 14.32 2.33 -4.50
N ASP A 49 15.17 1.30 -4.50
CA ASP A 49 15.47 0.51 -5.70
C ASP A 49 14.55 -0.70 -5.73
N LEU A 50 13.92 -0.95 -6.87
CA LEU A 50 13.07 -2.11 -7.13
C LEU A 50 13.74 -3.01 -8.16
N LYS A 51 14.00 -4.27 -7.78
CA LYS A 51 14.34 -5.33 -8.71
C LYS A 51 13.18 -6.32 -8.77
N LEU A 52 12.58 -6.45 -9.95
CA LEU A 52 11.37 -7.22 -10.20
C LEU A 52 11.62 -8.27 -11.28
N ASP A 53 11.36 -9.54 -10.94
CA ASP A 53 11.29 -10.65 -11.86
C ASP A 53 9.83 -11.10 -12.01
N PHE A 54 9.38 -11.30 -13.25
CA PHE A 54 8.01 -11.72 -13.54
C PHE A 54 8.00 -12.69 -14.73
N GLY A 55 7.30 -13.82 -14.60
CA GLY A 55 7.30 -14.86 -15.62
C GLY A 55 8.68 -15.47 -15.88
N GLY A 56 9.57 -15.47 -14.89
CA GLY A 56 10.93 -16.03 -14.99
C GLY A 56 11.93 -15.11 -15.70
N GLN A 57 11.60 -13.84 -15.92
CA GLN A 57 12.46 -12.84 -16.55
C GLN A 57 12.53 -11.56 -15.72
N GLU A 58 13.70 -10.87 -15.78
CA GLU A 58 13.82 -9.54 -15.20
C GLU A 58 12.87 -8.58 -15.93
N ARG A 59 11.86 -8.09 -15.17
CA ARG A 59 10.84 -7.17 -15.68
C ARG A 59 11.24 -5.72 -15.48
N MET A 60 11.94 -5.43 -14.36
CA MET A 60 12.35 -4.08 -14.00
C MET A 60 13.55 -4.12 -13.03
N ASP A 61 14.48 -3.22 -13.25
CA ASP A 61 15.54 -2.88 -12.29
C ASP A 61 15.71 -1.34 -12.35
N ALA A 62 15.08 -0.67 -11.39
CA ALA A 62 14.95 0.78 -11.43
C ALA A 62 14.89 1.40 -10.02
N LYS A 63 15.28 2.66 -9.94
CA LYS A 63 15.11 3.50 -8.75
C LYS A 63 13.81 4.29 -8.85
N PHE A 64 13.04 4.23 -7.79
CA PHE A 64 11.82 5.01 -7.60
C PHE A 64 12.09 6.17 -6.64
N THR A 65 11.57 7.35 -6.96
CA THR A 65 11.43 8.48 -6.04
C THR A 65 10.00 8.99 -6.18
N ILE A 66 9.23 8.93 -5.10
CA ILE A 66 7.79 9.21 -5.11
C ILE A 66 7.46 10.16 -3.95
N LEU A 67 6.69 11.22 -4.21
CA LEU A 67 6.10 12.02 -3.13
C LEU A 67 5.16 11.15 -2.29
N THR A 68 5.19 11.30 -0.97
CA THR A 68 4.37 10.49 -0.06
C THR A 68 2.86 10.66 -0.29
N ASN A 69 2.43 11.80 -0.83
CA ASN A 69 1.06 12.04 -1.27
C ASN A 69 0.75 11.45 -2.65
N SER A 70 1.72 10.78 -3.32
CA SER A 70 1.61 10.13 -4.63
C SER A 70 1.32 11.05 -5.84
N THR A 71 1.39 12.37 -5.70
CA THR A 71 1.07 13.28 -6.81
C THR A 71 2.17 13.34 -7.86
N GLU A 72 3.43 13.09 -7.51
CA GLU A 72 4.56 13.08 -8.42
C GLU A 72 5.49 11.91 -8.13
N GLY A 73 6.11 11.38 -9.18
CA GLY A 73 7.13 10.36 -9.06
C GLY A 73 8.02 10.25 -10.29
N VAL A 74 9.21 9.71 -10.07
CA VAL A 74 10.17 9.38 -11.12
C VAL A 74 10.67 7.96 -10.94
N ILE A 75 10.75 7.24 -12.06
CA ILE A 75 11.34 5.92 -12.18
C ILE A 75 12.57 6.06 -13.06
N GLU A 76 13.75 5.79 -12.51
CA GLU A 76 15.02 5.88 -13.19
C GLU A 76 15.58 4.48 -13.45
N PHE A 77 15.66 4.10 -14.72
CA PHE A 77 16.20 2.80 -15.14
C PHE A 77 17.73 2.83 -15.20
N LYS A 78 18.37 1.66 -15.08
CA LYS A 78 19.85 1.55 -15.15
C LYS A 78 20.47 2.04 -16.45
N ASN A 79 19.71 1.99 -17.55
CA ASN A 79 20.16 2.51 -18.85
C ASN A 79 20.06 4.04 -18.97
N GLY A 80 19.64 4.73 -17.89
CA GLY A 80 19.47 6.18 -17.84
C GLY A 80 18.13 6.68 -18.36
N SER A 81 17.26 5.81 -18.90
CA SER A 81 15.89 6.21 -19.27
C SER A 81 15.03 6.46 -18.03
N LYS A 82 14.01 7.30 -18.18
CA LYS A 82 13.13 7.70 -17.06
C LYS A 82 11.68 7.67 -17.46
N ILE A 83 10.83 7.39 -16.50
CA ILE A 83 9.40 7.69 -16.49
C ILE A 83 9.16 8.71 -15.38
N VAL A 84 8.47 9.80 -15.69
CA VAL A 84 8.09 10.84 -14.72
C VAL A 84 6.58 10.99 -14.80
N TYR A 85 5.91 11.02 -13.66
CA TYR A 85 4.49 11.36 -13.63
C TYR A 85 4.22 12.56 -12.71
N ASN A 86 3.22 13.35 -13.11
CA ASN A 86 2.67 14.43 -12.32
C ASN A 86 1.14 14.35 -12.41
N ASN A 87 0.52 13.95 -11.30
CA ASN A 87 -0.88 13.55 -11.22
C ASN A 87 -1.20 12.48 -12.29
N ASP A 88 -2.06 12.77 -13.26
CA ASP A 88 -2.50 11.87 -14.32
C ASP A 88 -1.63 11.91 -15.59
N LYS A 89 -0.66 12.83 -15.65
CA LYS A 89 0.23 13.00 -16.80
C LYS A 89 1.49 12.17 -16.63
N VAL A 90 1.82 11.40 -17.67
CA VAL A 90 3.02 10.57 -17.70
C VAL A 90 3.93 11.01 -18.83
N TYR A 91 5.20 11.21 -18.52
CA TYR A 91 6.26 11.58 -19.43
C TYR A 91 7.35 10.52 -19.41
N TYR A 92 8.00 10.26 -20.53
CA TYR A 92 9.04 9.24 -20.59
C TYR A 92 10.14 9.53 -21.61
N SER A 93 11.34 9.04 -21.31
CA SER A 93 12.49 9.13 -22.21
C SER A 93 12.22 8.42 -23.54
N PRO A 94 12.66 8.97 -24.68
CA PRO A 94 12.54 8.29 -25.98
C PRO A 94 13.23 6.92 -26.04
N THR A 95 14.17 6.68 -25.13
CA THR A 95 14.97 5.43 -25.02
C THR A 95 14.34 4.38 -24.12
N ILE A 96 13.08 4.58 -23.65
CA ILE A 96 12.40 3.59 -22.83
C ILE A 96 12.20 2.29 -23.62
N PRO A 97 12.52 1.11 -23.07
CA PRO A 97 12.45 -0.14 -23.83
C PRO A 97 11.03 -0.57 -24.23
N ASN A 98 10.04 -0.24 -23.42
CA ASN A 98 8.64 -0.63 -23.63
C ASN A 98 7.69 0.55 -23.44
N GLU A 99 7.38 1.23 -24.56
CA GLU A 99 6.47 2.39 -24.53
C GLU A 99 5.01 2.01 -24.19
N GLU A 100 4.59 0.78 -24.47
CA GLU A 100 3.22 0.33 -24.17
C GLU A 100 2.99 0.20 -22.66
N ALA A 101 4.00 -0.23 -21.93
CA ALA A 101 3.93 -0.42 -20.49
C ALA A 101 4.15 0.85 -19.65
N VAL A 102 4.54 1.97 -20.26
CA VAL A 102 4.94 3.20 -19.53
C VAL A 102 3.89 3.66 -18.51
N ARG A 103 2.61 3.73 -18.90
CA ARG A 103 1.55 4.17 -18.00
C ARG A 103 1.29 3.17 -16.88
N PHE A 104 1.29 1.88 -17.22
CA PHE A 104 1.20 0.80 -16.23
C PHE A 104 2.35 0.88 -15.22
N ASP A 105 3.59 1.01 -15.70
CA ASP A 105 4.77 1.06 -14.84
C ASP A 105 4.79 2.31 -13.95
N ALA A 106 4.35 3.45 -14.49
CA ALA A 106 4.27 4.71 -13.74
C ALA A 106 3.39 4.58 -12.48
N PHE A 107 2.28 3.87 -12.57
CA PHE A 107 1.29 3.86 -11.48
C PHE A 107 1.26 2.56 -10.67
N THR A 108 1.54 1.39 -11.27
CA THR A 108 1.32 0.10 -10.60
C THR A 108 2.33 -0.19 -9.50
N TRP A 109 3.63 -0.12 -9.81
CA TRP A 109 4.66 -0.54 -8.84
C TRP A 109 4.79 0.42 -7.67
N GLY A 110 4.67 1.72 -7.95
CA GLY A 110 4.59 2.75 -6.91
C GLY A 110 3.33 2.61 -6.04
N TYR A 111 2.19 2.27 -6.64
CA TYR A 111 0.96 2.02 -5.90
C TYR A 111 1.08 0.82 -4.95
N PHE A 112 1.68 -0.30 -5.38
CA PHE A 112 1.90 -1.44 -4.48
C PHE A 112 2.79 -1.08 -3.28
N PHE A 113 3.77 -0.20 -3.47
CA PHE A 113 4.56 0.31 -2.36
C PHE A 113 3.72 1.18 -1.41
N LEU A 114 2.94 2.09 -1.97
CA LEU A 114 2.14 3.06 -1.22
C LEU A 114 0.85 2.46 -0.65
N PHE A 115 0.45 1.27 -1.09
CA PHE A 115 -0.84 0.68 -0.81
C PHE A 115 -1.26 0.72 0.66
N PRO A 116 -0.42 0.32 1.65
CA PRO A 116 -0.81 0.33 3.06
C PRO A 116 -1.06 1.72 3.64
N TYR A 117 -0.63 2.79 2.95
CA TYR A 117 -0.81 4.18 3.37
C TYR A 117 -1.98 4.89 2.65
N LYS A 118 -2.66 4.20 1.71
CA LYS A 118 -3.70 4.75 0.83
C LYS A 118 -5.09 4.15 1.05
N LEU A 119 -5.28 3.39 2.12
CA LEU A 119 -6.51 2.62 2.35
C LEU A 119 -7.73 3.49 2.62
N THR A 120 -7.53 4.70 3.12
CA THR A 120 -8.61 5.68 3.39
C THR A 120 -8.63 6.84 2.40
N ASP A 121 -7.94 6.73 1.26
CA ASP A 121 -7.94 7.76 0.23
C ASP A 121 -9.35 8.00 -0.33
N PRO A 122 -9.66 9.23 -0.77
CA PRO A 122 -10.95 9.54 -1.37
C PRO A 122 -11.29 8.60 -2.53
N GLY A 123 -12.50 8.06 -2.52
CA GLY A 123 -12.99 7.17 -3.57
C GLY A 123 -12.87 5.68 -3.24
N THR A 124 -12.19 5.28 -2.17
CA THR A 124 -12.17 3.89 -1.70
C THR A 124 -13.53 3.48 -1.10
N ILE A 125 -13.93 2.24 -1.36
CA ILE A 125 -15.16 1.62 -0.83
C ILE A 125 -14.78 0.26 -0.26
N TRP A 126 -15.05 0.06 1.04
CA TRP A 126 -14.71 -1.15 1.76
C TRP A 126 -15.94 -1.97 2.08
N ASN A 127 -15.84 -3.28 1.88
CA ASN A 127 -16.90 -4.23 2.17
C ASN A 127 -16.33 -5.44 2.91
N PRO A 128 -17.11 -6.06 3.81
CA PRO A 128 -16.71 -7.31 4.46
C PRO A 128 -16.33 -8.37 3.43
N TYR A 129 -15.30 -9.16 3.73
CA TYR A 129 -14.90 -10.32 2.95
C TYR A 129 -14.71 -11.53 3.87
N THR A 130 -15.18 -12.69 3.44
CA THR A 130 -15.05 -13.93 4.21
C THR A 130 -13.85 -14.73 3.71
N ASN A 131 -12.88 -14.95 4.58
CA ASN A 131 -11.70 -15.74 4.29
C ASN A 131 -12.03 -17.22 4.00
N ASN A 132 -11.21 -17.85 3.18
CA ASN A 132 -11.20 -19.29 3.03
C ASN A 132 -10.66 -19.99 4.30
N GLU A 133 -10.82 -21.32 4.38
CA GLU A 133 -10.44 -22.14 5.55
C GLU A 133 -8.94 -22.02 5.93
N LYS A 134 -8.06 -21.78 4.96
CA LYS A 134 -6.61 -21.67 5.22
C LYS A 134 -6.23 -20.30 5.82
N ASP A 135 -6.97 -19.27 5.47
CA ASP A 135 -6.67 -17.89 5.81
C ASP A 135 -7.39 -17.39 7.08
N LYS A 136 -8.53 -17.97 7.44
CA LYS A 136 -9.44 -17.47 8.47
C LYS A 136 -8.82 -17.26 9.86
N ASP A 137 -7.86 -18.10 10.23
CA ASP A 137 -7.24 -18.05 11.55
C ASP A 137 -5.97 -17.19 11.60
N ASN A 138 -5.51 -16.71 10.44
CA ASN A 138 -4.26 -15.97 10.31
C ASN A 138 -4.46 -14.51 9.88
N PHE A 139 -5.56 -14.22 9.18
CA PHE A 139 -5.74 -12.89 8.57
C PHE A 139 -7.14 -12.33 8.83
N ASN A 140 -7.20 -11.02 9.08
CA ASN A 140 -8.40 -10.24 8.85
C ASN A 140 -8.44 -9.84 7.37
N SER A 141 -9.63 -9.72 6.78
CA SER A 141 -9.74 -9.29 5.39
C SER A 141 -10.98 -8.48 5.10
N GLU A 142 -10.83 -7.54 4.17
CA GLU A 142 -11.92 -6.78 3.57
C GLU A 142 -11.68 -6.61 2.07
N LYS A 143 -12.75 -6.36 1.33
CA LYS A 143 -12.72 -6.10 -0.10
C LYS A 143 -12.78 -4.61 -0.36
N LEU A 144 -11.75 -4.10 -1.05
CA LEU A 144 -11.65 -2.74 -1.56
C LEU A 144 -12.16 -2.70 -3.00
N THR A 145 -13.00 -1.72 -3.29
CA THR A 145 -13.41 -1.28 -4.62
C THR A 145 -13.34 0.24 -4.70
N PHE A 146 -13.54 0.82 -5.87
CA PHE A 146 -13.40 2.26 -6.06
C PHE A 146 -14.67 2.87 -6.64
N LYS A 147 -14.89 4.14 -6.33
CA LYS A 147 -15.90 4.96 -7.03
C LYS A 147 -15.45 5.17 -8.48
N SER A 148 -16.41 5.30 -9.38
CA SER A 148 -16.14 5.68 -10.77
C SER A 148 -15.27 6.93 -10.85
N GLY A 149 -14.23 6.90 -11.71
CA GLY A 149 -13.28 8.01 -11.86
C GLY A 149 -12.21 8.11 -10.79
N THR A 150 -12.08 7.11 -9.91
CA THR A 150 -10.99 7.06 -8.92
C THR A 150 -9.76 6.38 -9.54
N GLY A 151 -8.66 7.14 -9.68
CA GLY A 151 -7.41 6.61 -10.23
C GLY A 151 -7.50 6.18 -11.69
N ASP A 152 -6.54 5.37 -12.13
CA ASP A 152 -6.33 4.96 -13.51
C ASP A 152 -7.14 3.70 -13.90
N ALA A 153 -7.50 2.88 -12.92
CA ALA A 153 -8.24 1.63 -13.10
C ALA A 153 -9.35 1.49 -12.03
N PRO A 154 -10.43 2.31 -12.10
CA PRO A 154 -11.47 2.32 -11.08
C PRO A 154 -12.30 1.03 -11.02
N ASP A 155 -12.20 0.17 -12.03
CA ASP A 155 -12.86 -1.13 -12.08
C ASP A 155 -12.06 -2.25 -11.39
N ASP A 156 -10.81 -1.97 -10.99
CA ASP A 156 -10.03 -2.90 -10.18
C ASP A 156 -10.68 -3.11 -8.83
N TRP A 157 -10.45 -4.29 -8.28
CA TRP A 157 -10.79 -4.59 -6.89
C TRP A 157 -9.61 -5.27 -6.20
N TYR A 158 -9.59 -5.15 -4.87
CA TYR A 158 -8.61 -5.83 -4.03
C TYR A 158 -9.33 -6.59 -2.92
N VAL A 159 -8.87 -7.81 -2.61
CA VAL A 159 -9.16 -8.46 -1.33
C VAL A 159 -7.89 -8.31 -0.49
N VAL A 160 -7.98 -7.50 0.53
CA VAL A 160 -6.85 -7.09 1.37
C VAL A 160 -6.81 -7.93 2.62
N TYR A 161 -5.66 -8.53 2.90
CA TYR A 161 -5.45 -9.38 4.06
C TYR A 161 -4.40 -8.77 4.98
N THR A 162 -4.72 -8.62 6.26
CA THR A 162 -3.78 -8.18 7.28
C THR A 162 -3.54 -9.28 8.30
N ASP A 163 -2.31 -9.40 8.77
CA ASP A 163 -1.97 -10.34 9.84
C ASP A 163 -2.77 -10.04 11.12
N ILE A 164 -3.41 -11.06 11.68
CA ILE A 164 -4.35 -10.88 12.80
C ILE A 164 -3.69 -10.35 14.08
N LYS A 165 -2.37 -10.53 14.24
CA LYS A 165 -1.62 -10.13 15.43
C LYS A 165 -1.03 -8.73 15.30
N THR A 166 -0.51 -8.41 14.12
CA THR A 166 0.24 -7.18 13.88
C THR A 166 -0.56 -6.12 13.15
N ASN A 167 -1.64 -6.50 12.46
CA ASN A 167 -2.41 -5.69 11.50
C ASN A 167 -1.56 -5.17 10.31
N LEU A 168 -0.35 -5.68 10.11
CA LEU A 168 0.43 -5.38 8.92
C LEU A 168 -0.21 -6.03 7.69
N LEU A 169 -0.13 -5.36 6.55
CA LEU A 169 -0.58 -5.88 5.26
C LEU A 169 0.22 -7.14 4.91
N ALA A 170 -0.45 -8.27 4.80
CA ALA A 170 0.18 -9.55 4.51
C ALA A 170 0.12 -9.89 3.03
N LYS A 171 -1.02 -9.70 2.41
CA LYS A 171 -1.24 -9.92 0.97
C LYS A 171 -2.47 -9.15 0.49
N ALA A 172 -2.54 -8.94 -0.82
CA ALA A 172 -3.75 -8.42 -1.47
C ALA A 172 -3.98 -9.18 -2.78
N ALA A 173 -5.16 -9.80 -2.94
CA ALA A 173 -5.59 -10.30 -4.24
C ALA A 173 -6.18 -9.14 -5.05
N TYR A 174 -6.01 -9.15 -6.36
CA TYR A 174 -6.44 -8.06 -7.23
C TYR A 174 -6.68 -8.52 -8.66
N ILE A 175 -7.40 -7.68 -9.41
CA ILE A 175 -7.49 -7.74 -10.88
C ILE A 175 -6.81 -6.52 -11.48
N VAL A 176 -6.44 -6.62 -12.76
CA VAL A 176 -5.84 -5.53 -13.54
C VAL A 176 -6.73 -5.27 -14.74
N THR A 177 -7.42 -4.13 -14.75
CA THR A 177 -8.34 -3.74 -15.82
C THR A 177 -7.74 -2.73 -16.80
N ILE A 178 -6.58 -2.16 -16.48
CA ILE A 178 -5.89 -1.22 -17.37
C ILE A 178 -5.56 -1.88 -18.71
N GLY A 179 -6.02 -1.28 -19.81
CA GLY A 179 -5.82 -1.81 -21.17
C GLY A 179 -6.70 -3.02 -21.55
N GLY A 180 -7.64 -3.42 -20.68
CA GLY A 180 -8.56 -4.54 -20.89
C GLY A 180 -9.98 -4.25 -20.40
N ASN A 181 -10.75 -5.29 -20.19
CA ASN A 181 -12.07 -5.18 -19.58
C ASN A 181 -12.14 -6.03 -18.31
N LYS A 182 -13.08 -5.70 -17.45
CA LYS A 182 -13.26 -6.32 -16.14
C LYS A 182 -13.57 -7.82 -16.21
N GLU A 183 -14.39 -8.25 -17.16
CA GLU A 183 -14.79 -9.66 -17.29
C GLU A 183 -13.58 -10.56 -17.61
N GLU A 184 -12.66 -10.10 -18.43
CA GLU A 184 -11.42 -10.84 -18.74
C GLU A 184 -10.46 -10.80 -17.54
N ALA A 185 -10.32 -9.64 -16.88
CA ALA A 185 -9.47 -9.51 -15.70
C ALA A 185 -9.94 -10.41 -14.54
N GLU A 186 -11.26 -10.57 -14.34
CA GLU A 186 -11.84 -11.44 -13.32
C GLU A 186 -11.61 -12.95 -13.57
N LYS A 187 -11.22 -13.36 -14.78
CA LYS A 187 -10.86 -14.76 -15.07
C LYS A 187 -9.46 -15.13 -14.59
N ASN A 188 -8.60 -14.14 -14.38
CA ASN A 188 -7.21 -14.34 -14.02
C ASN A 188 -6.76 -13.38 -12.89
N PRO A 189 -7.35 -13.45 -11.70
CA PRO A 189 -6.92 -12.64 -10.58
C PRO A 189 -5.52 -13.02 -10.11
N HIS A 190 -4.78 -12.04 -9.64
CA HIS A 190 -3.45 -12.19 -9.07
C HIS A 190 -3.47 -11.84 -7.58
N ALA A 191 -2.34 -12.08 -6.91
CA ALA A 191 -2.11 -11.54 -5.58
C ALA A 191 -0.66 -11.08 -5.44
N ILE A 192 -0.47 -10.05 -4.63
CA ILE A 192 0.82 -9.63 -4.11
C ILE A 192 0.89 -10.00 -2.63
N GLN A 193 1.99 -10.62 -2.21
CA GLN A 193 2.31 -10.93 -0.83
C GLN A 193 3.45 -10.02 -0.36
N TYR A 194 3.29 -9.41 0.83
CA TYR A 194 4.23 -8.48 1.44
C TYR A 194 5.02 -9.18 2.54
N LEU A 195 6.34 -9.20 2.43
CA LEU A 195 7.23 -9.97 3.28
C LEU A 195 8.42 -9.12 3.76
N ASP A 196 9.14 -9.66 4.75
CA ASP A 196 10.41 -9.13 5.24
C ASP A 196 10.30 -7.64 5.66
N TYR A 197 9.31 -7.36 6.51
CA TYR A 197 9.07 -6.02 7.04
C TYR A 197 10.28 -5.48 7.79
N LYS A 198 10.63 -4.22 7.51
CA LYS A 198 11.65 -3.45 8.23
C LYS A 198 11.09 -2.10 8.65
N GLU A 199 11.57 -1.62 9.76
CA GLU A 199 11.32 -0.26 10.19
C GLU A 199 12.33 0.70 9.52
N ILE A 200 11.82 1.69 8.78
CA ILE A 200 12.60 2.74 8.12
C ILE A 200 12.11 4.08 8.65
N ASP A 201 12.92 4.76 9.45
CA ASP A 201 12.59 6.05 10.08
C ASP A 201 11.22 6.04 10.80
N GLY A 202 10.92 4.94 11.51
CA GLY A 202 9.69 4.73 12.26
C GLY A 202 8.50 4.21 11.45
N VAL A 203 8.69 3.88 10.16
CA VAL A 203 7.64 3.38 9.25
C VAL A 203 7.88 1.92 8.92
N GLN A 204 6.83 1.08 8.95
CA GLN A 204 6.89 -0.34 8.61
C GLN A 204 6.79 -0.54 7.09
N VAL A 205 7.86 -1.05 6.47
CA VAL A 205 7.95 -1.25 5.02
C VAL A 205 8.29 -2.70 4.69
N ALA A 206 7.51 -3.34 3.81
CA ALA A 206 7.83 -4.65 3.25
C ALA A 206 8.98 -4.51 2.24
N THR A 207 10.05 -5.30 2.41
CA THR A 207 11.24 -5.24 1.54
C THR A 207 11.29 -6.34 0.50
N LYS A 208 10.32 -7.25 0.52
CA LYS A 208 10.15 -8.32 -0.46
C LYS A 208 8.69 -8.46 -0.83
N TRP A 209 8.43 -8.59 -2.12
CA TRP A 209 7.11 -8.96 -2.64
C TRP A 209 7.20 -10.27 -3.40
N VAL A 210 6.11 -11.06 -3.32
CA VAL A 210 5.93 -12.25 -4.15
C VAL A 210 4.57 -12.12 -4.84
N PHE A 211 4.54 -12.35 -6.14
CA PHE A 211 3.33 -12.31 -6.94
C PHE A 211 2.85 -13.73 -7.22
N TRP A 212 1.54 -13.91 -7.11
CA TRP A 212 0.88 -15.20 -7.20
C TRP A 212 -0.32 -15.13 -8.15
N GLY A 213 -0.66 -16.24 -8.79
CA GLY A 213 -2.03 -16.45 -9.20
C GLY A 213 -2.92 -16.54 -7.96
N TRP A 214 -4.19 -16.15 -8.09
CA TRP A 214 -5.13 -16.21 -6.99
C TRP A 214 -6.49 -16.76 -7.44
N LYS A 215 -7.14 -17.54 -6.58
CA LYS A 215 -8.48 -18.08 -6.85
C LYS A 215 -9.34 -17.93 -5.62
N GLU A 216 -10.55 -17.41 -5.82
CA GLU A 216 -11.55 -17.29 -4.76
C GLU A 216 -11.82 -18.66 -4.10
N GLY A 217 -11.93 -18.68 -2.77
CA GLY A 217 -12.09 -19.91 -1.97
C GLY A 217 -10.83 -20.76 -1.81
N THR A 218 -9.82 -20.59 -2.67
CA THR A 218 -8.53 -21.33 -2.61
C THR A 218 -7.39 -20.46 -2.03
N GLY A 219 -7.36 -19.16 -2.36
CA GLY A 219 -6.28 -18.26 -2.03
C GLY A 219 -5.16 -18.26 -3.06
N LEU A 220 -3.91 -18.13 -2.61
CA LEU A 220 -2.72 -18.14 -3.46
C LEU A 220 -2.56 -19.49 -4.18
N THR A 221 -2.15 -19.44 -5.47
CA THR A 221 -1.88 -20.61 -6.31
C THR A 221 -0.40 -20.69 -6.69
N ASP A 222 -0.04 -20.51 -7.95
CA ASP A 222 1.34 -20.60 -8.41
C ASP A 222 2.06 -19.24 -8.27
N GLU A 223 3.35 -19.27 -7.90
CA GLU A 223 4.19 -18.07 -7.93
C GLU A 223 4.43 -17.65 -9.38
N ILE A 224 4.19 -16.37 -9.68
CA ILE A 224 4.33 -15.79 -11.02
C ILE A 224 5.41 -14.70 -11.09
N GLY A 225 5.95 -14.28 -9.95
CA GLY A 225 7.02 -13.29 -9.89
C GLY A 225 7.38 -12.89 -8.48
N HIS A 226 8.47 -12.17 -8.35
CA HIS A 226 8.91 -11.62 -7.07
C HIS A 226 9.67 -10.31 -7.25
N ALA A 227 9.72 -9.52 -6.19
CA ALA A 227 10.48 -8.28 -6.15
C ALA A 227 11.26 -8.12 -4.86
N ALA A 228 12.44 -7.52 -4.96
CA ALA A 228 13.25 -7.06 -3.85
C ALA A 228 13.30 -5.53 -3.84
N LEU A 229 13.08 -4.94 -2.67
CA LEU A 229 13.18 -3.52 -2.45
C LEU A 229 14.41 -3.25 -1.58
N THR A 230 15.31 -2.40 -2.08
CA THR A 230 16.56 -2.08 -1.40
C THR A 230 16.77 -0.55 -1.36
N ASN A 231 17.77 -0.11 -0.59
CA ASN A 231 18.13 1.31 -0.45
C ASN A 231 16.94 2.23 -0.11
N ILE A 232 15.98 1.70 0.66
CA ILE A 232 14.76 2.42 1.04
C ILE A 232 15.11 3.52 2.03
N LYS A 233 14.70 4.76 1.73
CA LYS A 233 14.93 5.93 2.59
C LYS A 233 13.95 7.04 2.28
N PHE A 234 13.61 7.83 3.28
CA PHE A 234 12.93 9.10 3.07
C PHE A 234 13.94 10.16 2.63
N VAL A 235 13.54 11.00 1.69
CA VAL A 235 14.39 12.03 1.10
C VAL A 235 13.64 13.36 1.01
N THR A 236 14.40 14.45 1.05
CA THR A 236 13.93 15.76 0.64
C THR A 236 14.24 15.93 -0.85
N VAL A 237 13.28 16.35 -1.62
CA VAL A 237 13.39 16.56 -3.07
C VAL A 237 13.02 17.99 -3.41
N ASP A 238 13.56 18.47 -4.53
CA ASP A 238 13.20 19.75 -5.13
C ASP A 238 12.49 19.54 -6.48
N GLU A 239 12.03 20.62 -7.08
CA GLU A 239 11.33 20.59 -8.37
C GLU A 239 12.17 19.98 -9.51
N SER A 240 13.50 19.98 -9.40
CA SER A 240 14.36 19.40 -10.43
C SER A 240 14.31 17.87 -10.45
N THR A 241 13.93 17.24 -9.34
CA THR A 241 13.82 15.79 -9.21
C THR A 241 12.81 15.20 -10.20
N PHE A 242 11.71 15.91 -10.45
CA PHE A 242 10.62 15.47 -11.33
C PHE A 242 10.62 16.19 -12.69
N LYS A 243 11.71 16.88 -13.02
CA LYS A 243 11.85 17.54 -14.32
C LYS A 243 11.93 16.53 -15.46
N THR A 244 11.25 16.88 -16.54
CA THR A 244 11.32 16.20 -17.82
C THR A 244 12.26 16.92 -18.77
N ASP A 245 12.95 16.19 -19.63
CA ASP A 245 13.73 16.77 -20.71
C ASP A 245 12.81 17.20 -21.87
N ALA A 246 13.29 18.16 -22.70
CA ALA A 246 12.50 18.69 -23.81
C ALA A 246 12.10 17.65 -24.88
N ASN A 247 12.79 16.50 -24.92
CA ASN A 247 12.56 15.41 -25.84
C ASN A 247 11.69 14.29 -25.27
N PHE A 248 11.19 14.42 -24.02
CA PHE A 248 10.32 13.41 -23.44
C PHE A 248 9.00 13.30 -24.23
N LYS A 249 8.55 12.07 -24.39
CA LYS A 249 7.22 11.76 -24.92
C LYS A 249 6.18 11.79 -23.81
N THR A 250 4.91 11.86 -24.17
CA THR A 250 3.77 11.85 -23.24
C THR A 250 2.89 10.63 -23.49
N LYS A 251 2.33 10.06 -22.41
CA LYS A 251 1.41 8.92 -22.49
C LYS A 251 0.08 9.26 -21.82
#